data_4e9ee2b99a3f532859132064b1384db6
#
_entry.id   4e9ee2b99a3f532859132064b1384db6
#
_cell.length_a   1.000
_cell.length_b   1.000
_cell.length_c   1.000
_cell.angle_alpha   90.00
_cell.angle_beta   90.00
_cell.angle_gamma   90.00
#
_symmetry.space_group_name_H-M   'P 1'
#
loop_
_entity.id
_entity.type
_entity.pdbx_description
1 polymer ?
#
loop_
_entity_poly.entity_id
_entity_poly.type
_entity_poly.pdbx_seq_one_letter_code
_entity_poly.pdbx_strand_id
1 'polypeptide(L)'
;RQALLNLPLAAYKQYEKLAEEGLVRAAKFLHLLHIYRIADLPYQTQIVPLAAILADLGDAWEHDTHRAKLQCWYWNGVFGELYGSAVESRSAKDVMEVPLWLRGRAQPSTVSEVMFRADRLKTMRMRLSAAYKGVNALLMKEGAHDWRSGQKFDHIVFFGENVDIHHIFPQDWCRQQGIKPAVFDSIINKTPLSFRTNRII
;
A
#
# COMPACT_ATOMS: atom_id res chain seq x y z
N ARG A 1 23.59 6.77 -4.99
CA ARG A 1 24.82 5.98 -4.69
C ARG A 1 25.95 6.87 -4.16
N GLN A 2 26.31 7.95 -4.84
CA GLN A 2 27.42 8.82 -4.45
C GLN A 2 27.18 9.55 -3.12
N ALA A 3 25.94 10.00 -2.86
CA ALA A 3 25.56 10.62 -1.59
C ALA A 3 25.73 9.68 -0.38
N LEU A 4 25.46 8.38 -0.56
CA LEU A 4 25.67 7.36 0.48
C LEU A 4 27.15 7.12 0.78
N LEU A 5 28.01 7.13 -0.27
CA LEU A 5 29.45 6.96 -0.12
C LEU A 5 30.11 8.19 0.55
N ASN A 6 29.49 9.35 0.40
CA ASN A 6 29.98 10.61 0.96
C ASN A 6 29.31 11.00 2.29
N LEU A 7 28.49 10.09 2.89
CA LEU A 7 27.83 10.36 4.16
C LEU A 7 28.87 10.39 5.29
N PRO A 8 29.12 11.54 5.95
CA PRO A 8 30.05 11.62 7.06
C PRO A 8 29.52 10.82 8.26
N LEU A 9 30.41 10.16 9.00
CA LEU A 9 30.04 9.42 10.22
C LEU A 9 29.31 10.31 11.24
N ALA A 10 29.68 11.59 11.33
CA ALA A 10 29.01 12.55 12.22
C ALA A 10 27.54 12.75 11.82
N ALA A 11 27.24 12.90 10.53
CA ALA A 11 25.86 13.01 10.04
C ALA A 11 25.07 11.71 10.26
N TYR A 12 25.71 10.55 9.99
CA TYR A 12 25.08 9.27 10.29
C TYR A 12 24.66 9.18 11.78
N LYS A 13 25.59 9.40 12.70
CA LYS A 13 25.31 9.38 14.15
C LYS A 13 24.27 10.40 14.60
N GLN A 14 24.20 11.54 13.91
CA GLN A 14 23.22 12.58 14.22
C GLN A 14 21.79 12.15 13.87
N TYR A 15 21.59 11.41 12.76
CA TYR A 15 20.28 11.11 12.19
C TYR A 15 19.85 9.65 12.32
N GLU A 16 20.73 8.71 12.76
CA GLU A 16 20.41 7.29 12.81
C GLU A 16 19.17 7.02 13.67
N LYS A 17 19.11 7.59 14.87
CA LYS A 17 17.97 7.41 15.78
C LYS A 17 16.67 7.99 15.20
N LEU A 18 16.75 9.16 14.57
CA LEU A 18 15.59 9.79 13.93
C LEU A 18 15.08 8.95 12.76
N ALA A 19 15.99 8.38 11.97
CA ALA A 19 15.62 7.48 10.86
C ALA A 19 14.99 6.18 11.37
N GLU A 20 15.52 5.59 12.45
CA GLU A 20 14.95 4.41 13.11
C GLU A 20 13.54 4.70 13.62
N GLU A 21 13.32 5.80 14.33
CA GLU A 21 12.01 6.23 14.79
C GLU A 21 11.03 6.43 13.62
N GLY A 22 11.49 7.04 12.53
CA GLY A 22 10.71 7.21 11.29
C GLY A 22 10.27 5.87 10.68
N LEU A 23 11.16 4.88 10.65
CA LEU A 23 10.84 3.53 10.18
C LEU A 23 9.83 2.82 11.08
N VAL A 24 9.95 2.96 12.40
CA VAL A 24 8.99 2.41 13.37
C VAL A 24 7.61 3.05 13.17
N ARG A 25 7.55 4.37 13.01
CA ARG A 25 6.29 5.07 12.71
C ARG A 25 5.72 4.64 11.36
N ALA A 26 6.57 4.43 10.34
CA ALA A 26 6.13 3.92 9.04
C ALA A 26 5.51 2.53 9.15
N ALA A 27 6.10 1.63 9.95
CA ALA A 27 5.52 0.31 10.20
C ALA A 27 4.15 0.40 10.88
N LYS A 28 3.99 1.26 11.88
CA LYS A 28 2.69 1.51 12.54
C LYS A 28 1.66 2.07 11.55
N PHE A 29 2.04 3.04 10.71
CA PHE A 29 1.17 3.61 9.69
C PHE A 29 0.73 2.55 8.67
N LEU A 30 1.64 1.73 8.17
CA LEU A 30 1.34 0.64 7.23
C LEU A 30 0.42 -0.42 7.85
N HIS A 31 0.60 -0.71 9.16
CA HIS A 31 -0.30 -1.61 9.89
C HIS A 31 -1.75 -1.09 9.90
N LEU A 32 -1.96 0.22 10.07
CA LEU A 32 -3.29 0.83 9.96
C LEU A 32 -3.89 0.71 8.54
N LEU A 33 -3.06 0.52 7.52
CA LEU A 33 -3.49 0.29 6.13
C LEU A 33 -3.68 -1.19 5.79
N HIS A 34 -3.60 -2.09 6.78
CA HIS A 34 -3.64 -3.55 6.60
C HIS A 34 -2.51 -4.09 5.70
N ILE A 35 -1.34 -3.46 5.78
CA ILE A 35 -0.12 -3.91 5.13
C ILE A 35 0.82 -4.41 6.23
N TYR A 36 0.93 -5.74 6.37
CA TYR A 36 1.56 -6.37 7.54
C TYR A 36 2.95 -6.93 7.25
N ARG A 37 3.27 -7.25 6.01
CA ARG A 37 4.56 -7.83 5.60
C ARG A 37 5.18 -7.02 4.49
N ILE A 38 6.52 -7.05 4.40
CA ILE A 38 7.27 -6.44 3.30
C ILE A 38 6.80 -6.96 1.93
N ALA A 39 6.43 -8.24 1.85
CA ALA A 39 5.91 -8.87 0.63
C ALA A 39 4.57 -8.26 0.16
N ASP A 40 3.77 -7.71 1.10
CA ASP A 40 2.45 -7.12 0.80
C ASP A 40 2.55 -5.64 0.44
N LEU A 41 3.72 -5.01 0.63
CA LEU A 41 3.93 -3.61 0.23
C LEU A 41 3.69 -3.43 -1.28
N PRO A 42 2.85 -2.47 -1.68
CA PRO A 42 2.71 -2.08 -3.07
C PRO A 42 4.06 -1.69 -3.69
N TYR A 43 4.72 -0.70 -3.11
CA TYR A 43 6.07 -0.27 -3.46
C TYR A 43 6.97 -0.25 -2.23
N GLN A 44 7.98 -1.12 -2.19
CA GLN A 44 8.97 -1.13 -1.10
C GLN A 44 9.76 0.20 -1.06
N THR A 45 9.97 0.79 -2.21
CA THR A 45 10.68 2.08 -2.36
C THR A 45 9.95 3.25 -1.70
N GLN A 46 8.62 3.17 -1.55
CA GLN A 46 7.81 4.23 -0.90
C GLN A 46 8.01 4.29 0.62
N ILE A 47 8.61 3.24 1.23
CA ILE A 47 8.96 3.26 2.66
C ILE A 47 9.95 4.39 2.97
N VAL A 48 10.89 4.66 2.07
CA VAL A 48 11.94 5.66 2.32
C VAL A 48 11.35 7.06 2.53
N PRO A 49 10.57 7.63 1.58
CA PRO A 49 9.95 8.93 1.83
C PRO A 49 8.91 8.89 2.95
N LEU A 50 8.17 7.79 3.14
CA LEU A 50 7.24 7.64 4.26
C LEU A 50 7.96 7.76 5.60
N ALA A 51 9.05 7.02 5.79
CA ALA A 51 9.82 7.08 7.03
C ALA A 51 10.43 8.47 7.28
N ALA A 52 10.95 9.12 6.24
CA ALA A 52 11.50 10.47 6.34
C ALA A 52 10.43 11.51 6.73
N ILE A 53 9.24 11.45 6.12
CA ILE A 53 8.10 12.32 6.43
C ILE A 53 7.65 12.09 7.88
N LEU A 54 7.54 10.83 8.32
CA LEU A 54 7.11 10.50 9.68
C LEU A 54 8.18 10.81 10.73
N ALA A 55 9.45 10.80 10.37
CA ALA A 55 10.54 11.29 11.21
C ALA A 55 10.43 12.80 11.45
N ASP A 56 10.14 13.59 10.40
CA ASP A 56 9.93 15.04 10.48
C ASP A 56 8.68 15.44 11.29
N LEU A 57 7.61 14.65 11.18
CA LEU A 57 6.35 14.91 11.90
C LEU A 57 6.40 14.52 13.37
N GLY A 58 7.26 13.59 13.76
CA GLY A 58 7.20 13.02 15.11
C GLY A 58 5.81 12.42 15.37
N ASP A 59 5.32 12.59 16.58
CA ASP A 59 4.02 12.01 17.00
C ASP A 59 2.80 12.76 16.41
N ALA A 60 3.00 13.93 15.79
CA ALA A 60 1.94 14.68 15.15
C ALA A 60 1.27 13.91 13.98
N TRP A 61 1.90 12.87 13.44
CA TRP A 61 1.30 12.02 12.41
C TRP A 61 0.04 11.28 12.89
N GLU A 62 -0.11 11.08 14.21
CA GLU A 62 -1.26 10.38 14.83
C GLU A 62 -2.54 11.22 14.85
N HIS A 63 -2.46 12.54 14.61
CA HIS A 63 -3.65 13.36 14.47
C HIS A 63 -4.47 12.96 13.25
N ASP A 64 -5.78 12.87 13.40
CA ASP A 64 -6.70 12.39 12.36
C ASP A 64 -6.54 13.12 11.02
N THR A 65 -6.37 14.44 11.05
CA THR A 65 -6.17 15.25 9.83
C THR A 65 -4.87 14.93 9.11
N HIS A 66 -3.78 14.73 9.85
CA HIS A 66 -2.49 14.33 9.27
C HIS A 66 -2.55 12.91 8.73
N ARG A 67 -3.13 11.99 9.50
CA ARG A 67 -3.30 10.60 9.11
C ARG A 67 -4.12 10.46 7.84
N ALA A 68 -5.24 11.19 7.72
CA ALA A 68 -6.06 11.20 6.51
C ALA A 68 -5.30 11.73 5.29
N LYS A 69 -4.55 12.81 5.43
CA LYS A 69 -3.69 13.35 4.37
C LYS A 69 -2.58 12.38 3.97
N LEU A 70 -1.91 11.76 4.95
CA LEU A 70 -0.87 10.76 4.70
C LEU A 70 -1.43 9.53 3.95
N GLN A 71 -2.61 9.05 4.32
CA GLN A 71 -3.30 7.98 3.59
C GLN A 71 -3.62 8.40 2.16
N CYS A 72 -4.13 9.61 1.96
CA CYS A 72 -4.40 10.16 0.64
C CYS A 72 -3.11 10.18 -0.21
N TRP A 73 -2.03 10.74 0.31
CA TRP A 73 -0.74 10.76 -0.38
C TRP A 73 -0.22 9.34 -0.70
N TYR A 74 -0.26 8.44 0.28
CA TYR A 74 0.24 7.08 0.12
C TYR A 74 -0.49 6.34 -1.01
N TRP A 75 -1.83 6.36 -0.98
CA TRP A 75 -2.64 5.68 -1.99
C TRP A 75 -2.57 6.33 -3.37
N ASN A 76 -2.43 7.66 -3.47
CA ASN A 76 -2.16 8.31 -4.74
C ASN A 76 -0.80 7.86 -5.31
N GLY A 77 0.22 7.71 -4.49
CA GLY A 77 1.51 7.14 -4.90
C GLY A 77 1.37 5.72 -5.46
N VAL A 78 0.54 4.88 -4.80
CA VAL A 78 0.30 3.49 -5.21
C VAL A 78 -0.51 3.42 -6.51
N PHE A 79 -1.69 4.05 -6.54
CA PHE A 79 -2.62 3.93 -7.67
C PHE A 79 -2.26 4.80 -8.87
N GLY A 80 -1.46 5.84 -8.64
CA GLY A 80 -0.79 6.61 -9.69
C GLY A 80 0.44 5.92 -10.29
N GLU A 81 0.82 4.77 -9.72
CA GLU A 81 2.01 3.99 -10.14
C GLU A 81 3.32 4.82 -10.11
N LEU A 82 3.39 5.82 -9.20
CA LEU A 82 4.44 6.85 -9.21
C LEU A 82 5.80 6.35 -8.69
N TYR A 83 5.84 5.24 -7.99
CA TYR A 83 7.05 4.62 -7.43
C TYR A 83 7.57 3.44 -8.25
N GLY A 84 7.03 3.23 -9.46
CA GLY A 84 7.47 2.20 -10.40
C GLY A 84 8.70 2.61 -11.23
N SER A 85 8.90 3.92 -11.41
CA SER A 85 10.03 4.50 -12.14
C SER A 85 10.40 5.85 -11.54
N ALA A 86 11.62 6.34 -11.78
CA ALA A 86 12.10 7.63 -11.29
C ALA A 86 11.92 7.83 -9.77
N VAL A 87 12.11 6.77 -8.99
CA VAL A 87 11.82 6.68 -7.55
C VAL A 87 12.57 7.75 -6.74
N GLU A 88 13.83 8.02 -7.08
CA GLU A 88 14.66 8.98 -6.34
C GLU A 88 14.11 10.40 -6.43
N SER A 89 13.73 10.83 -7.63
CA SER A 89 13.17 12.17 -7.84
C SER A 89 11.78 12.31 -7.23
N ARG A 90 10.96 11.27 -7.29
CA ARG A 90 9.64 11.24 -6.64
C ARG A 90 9.78 11.31 -5.12
N SER A 91 10.65 10.49 -4.54
CA SER A 91 10.92 10.49 -3.09
C SER A 91 11.41 11.85 -2.61
N ALA A 92 12.33 12.49 -3.36
CA ALA A 92 12.85 13.81 -3.00
C ALA A 92 11.74 14.88 -3.00
N LYS A 93 10.85 14.89 -4.01
CA LYS A 93 9.68 15.79 -4.04
C LYS A 93 8.75 15.54 -2.86
N ASP A 94 8.38 14.30 -2.60
CA ASP A 94 7.41 13.96 -1.55
C ASP A 94 7.93 14.30 -0.15
N VAL A 95 9.21 14.09 0.13
CA VAL A 95 9.84 14.49 1.39
C VAL A 95 9.81 16.01 1.61
N MET A 96 9.84 16.79 0.53
CA MET A 96 9.74 18.26 0.59
C MET A 96 8.28 18.74 0.66
N GLU A 97 7.42 18.22 -0.19
CA GLU A 97 6.06 18.74 -0.41
C GLU A 97 5.07 18.28 0.65
N VAL A 98 5.14 16.99 1.06
CA VAL A 98 4.15 16.41 1.98
C VAL A 98 4.16 17.05 3.37
N PRO A 99 5.33 17.27 4.03
CA PRO A 99 5.34 17.95 5.32
C PRO A 99 4.78 19.39 5.25
N LEU A 100 5.03 20.09 4.16
CA LEU A 100 4.49 21.43 3.95
C LEU A 100 2.97 21.41 3.80
N TRP A 101 2.43 20.44 3.07
CA TRP A 101 0.97 20.24 2.94
C TRP A 101 0.31 19.90 4.27
N LEU A 102 0.94 19.07 5.08
CA LEU A 102 0.44 18.73 6.41
C LEU A 102 0.38 19.97 7.31
N ARG A 103 1.30 20.90 7.14
CA ARG A 103 1.32 22.22 7.82
C ARG A 103 0.44 23.29 7.14
N GLY A 104 -0.47 22.90 6.23
CA GLY A 104 -1.46 23.79 5.60
C GLY A 104 -1.02 24.48 4.31
N ARG A 105 0.08 24.08 3.70
CA ARG A 105 0.52 24.57 2.36
C ARG A 105 -0.17 23.79 1.24
N ALA A 106 0.21 24.06 0.00
CA ALA A 106 -0.33 23.43 -1.21
C ALA A 106 -0.22 21.89 -1.18
N GLN A 107 -1.11 21.22 -1.89
CA GLN A 107 -1.06 19.77 -2.07
C GLN A 107 0.20 19.34 -2.81
N PRO A 108 0.82 18.21 -2.42
CA PRO A 108 1.96 17.67 -3.15
C PRO A 108 1.56 17.19 -4.55
N SER A 109 2.52 17.21 -5.46
CA SER A 109 2.32 16.76 -6.85
C SER A 109 1.81 15.31 -6.93
N THR A 110 2.21 14.45 -5.99
CA THR A 110 1.70 13.08 -5.85
C THR A 110 0.17 13.02 -5.65
N VAL A 111 -0.44 14.05 -5.07
CA VAL A 111 -1.89 14.10 -4.85
C VAL A 111 -2.61 14.87 -5.96
N SER A 112 -2.03 15.99 -6.39
CA SER A 112 -2.70 16.89 -7.34
C SER A 112 -2.67 16.40 -8.80
N GLU A 113 -1.67 15.59 -9.18
CA GLU A 113 -1.47 15.13 -10.55
C GLU A 113 -2.08 13.75 -10.84
N VAL A 114 -2.47 13.00 -9.80
CA VAL A 114 -2.98 11.62 -9.95
C VAL A 114 -4.49 11.60 -10.13
N MET A 115 -4.95 10.92 -11.17
CA MET A 115 -6.36 10.63 -11.40
C MET A 115 -6.55 9.11 -11.55
N PHE A 116 -7.14 8.48 -10.53
CA PHE A 116 -7.48 7.07 -10.60
C PHE A 116 -8.73 6.86 -11.47
N ARG A 117 -8.62 5.96 -12.44
CA ARG A 117 -9.76 5.56 -13.30
C ARG A 117 -10.25 4.18 -12.89
N ALA A 118 -11.55 4.06 -12.54
CA ALA A 118 -12.16 2.81 -12.10
C ALA A 118 -12.01 1.67 -13.13
N ASP A 119 -11.99 1.98 -14.43
CA ASP A 119 -11.76 0.99 -15.48
C ASP A 119 -10.41 0.27 -15.36
N ARG A 120 -9.45 0.86 -14.65
CA ARG A 120 -8.15 0.24 -14.36
C ARG A 120 -8.32 -1.07 -13.59
N LEU A 121 -9.33 -1.19 -12.72
CA LEU A 121 -9.62 -2.42 -11.99
C LEU A 121 -9.84 -3.62 -12.91
N LYS A 122 -10.47 -3.41 -14.06
CA LYS A 122 -10.73 -4.48 -15.05
C LYS A 122 -9.44 -5.01 -15.72
N THR A 123 -8.33 -4.26 -15.62
CA THR A 123 -7.04 -4.63 -16.21
C THR A 123 -6.01 -5.14 -15.19
N MET A 124 -6.30 -5.02 -13.90
CA MET A 124 -5.42 -5.48 -12.82
C MET A 124 -5.50 -6.99 -12.65
N ARG A 125 -4.52 -7.72 -13.18
CA ARG A 125 -4.46 -9.20 -13.14
C ARG A 125 -3.25 -9.73 -12.36
N MET A 126 -2.16 -8.98 -12.37
CA MET A 126 -0.90 -9.42 -11.78
C MET A 126 -0.92 -9.21 -10.26
N ARG A 127 -0.99 -10.29 -9.49
CA ARG A 127 -1.01 -10.28 -8.00
C ARG A 127 0.16 -9.52 -7.38
N LEU A 128 1.31 -9.49 -8.04
CA LEU A 128 2.51 -8.81 -7.57
C LEU A 128 2.59 -7.33 -7.96
N SER A 129 1.66 -6.83 -8.76
CA SER A 129 1.65 -5.40 -9.10
C SER A 129 1.26 -4.56 -7.88
N ALA A 130 1.83 -3.36 -7.80
CA ALA A 130 1.59 -2.45 -6.69
C ALA A 130 0.10 -2.11 -6.52
N ALA A 131 -0.57 -1.80 -7.62
CA ALA A 131 -1.99 -1.49 -7.61
C ALA A 131 -2.85 -2.68 -7.13
N TYR A 132 -2.52 -3.91 -7.54
CA TYR A 132 -3.22 -5.11 -7.07
C TYR A 132 -3.07 -5.31 -5.55
N LYS A 133 -1.84 -5.21 -5.04
CA LYS A 133 -1.57 -5.29 -3.59
C LYS A 133 -2.31 -4.17 -2.82
N GLY A 134 -2.35 -2.96 -3.39
CA GLY A 134 -3.09 -1.83 -2.81
C GLY A 134 -4.58 -2.10 -2.70
N VAL A 135 -5.22 -2.60 -3.76
CA VAL A 135 -6.65 -2.98 -3.71
C VAL A 135 -6.90 -4.07 -2.67
N ASN A 136 -6.03 -5.09 -2.60
CA ASN A 136 -6.18 -6.15 -1.61
C ASN A 136 -6.10 -5.62 -0.17
N ALA A 137 -5.17 -4.72 0.13
CA ALA A 137 -5.06 -4.07 1.44
C ALA A 137 -6.32 -3.24 1.77
N LEU A 138 -6.87 -2.51 0.78
CA LEU A 138 -8.12 -1.77 0.96
C LEU A 138 -9.32 -2.68 1.21
N LEU A 139 -9.44 -3.82 0.51
CA LEU A 139 -10.49 -4.80 0.77
C LEU A 139 -10.44 -5.34 2.20
N MET A 140 -9.24 -5.65 2.70
CA MET A 140 -9.07 -6.08 4.10
C MET A 140 -9.44 -4.95 5.07
N LYS A 141 -9.05 -3.72 4.79
CA LYS A 141 -9.38 -2.54 5.61
C LYS A 141 -10.89 -2.28 5.67
N GLU A 142 -11.59 -2.44 4.55
CA GLU A 142 -13.06 -2.31 4.47
C GLU A 142 -13.80 -3.50 5.10
N GLY A 143 -13.08 -4.44 5.67
CA GLY A 143 -13.65 -5.52 6.45
C GLY A 143 -14.07 -6.72 5.62
N ALA A 144 -13.27 -7.11 4.65
CA ALA A 144 -13.48 -8.39 3.96
C ALA A 144 -13.59 -9.55 4.95
N HIS A 145 -14.52 -10.45 4.70
CA HIS A 145 -14.80 -11.62 5.53
C HIS A 145 -14.58 -12.90 4.73
N ASP A 146 -14.16 -13.94 5.43
CA ASP A 146 -14.14 -15.29 4.88
C ASP A 146 -15.57 -15.78 4.62
N TRP A 147 -15.84 -16.29 3.43
CA TRP A 147 -17.18 -16.65 2.98
C TRP A 147 -17.84 -17.74 3.81
N ARG A 148 -17.05 -18.67 4.34
CA ARG A 148 -17.56 -19.82 5.07
C ARG A 148 -17.63 -19.56 6.56
N SER A 149 -16.57 -19.03 7.15
CA SER A 149 -16.50 -18.80 8.59
C SER A 149 -17.17 -17.50 9.01
N GLY A 150 -17.35 -16.54 8.07
CA GLY A 150 -17.77 -15.18 8.38
C GLY A 150 -16.74 -14.37 9.15
N GLN A 151 -15.53 -14.91 9.33
CA GLN A 151 -14.47 -14.27 10.10
C GLN A 151 -13.86 -13.11 9.31
N LYS A 152 -13.76 -11.96 9.96
CA LYS A 152 -13.14 -10.77 9.38
C LYS A 152 -11.63 -10.97 9.22
N PHE A 153 -11.09 -10.56 8.07
CA PHE A 153 -9.64 -10.55 7.84
C PHE A 153 -8.98 -9.37 8.55
N ASP A 154 -8.65 -9.57 9.80
CA ASP A 154 -7.76 -8.69 10.56
C ASP A 154 -6.32 -9.25 10.59
N HIS A 155 -5.43 -8.58 11.32
CA HIS A 155 -4.04 -9.02 11.44
C HIS A 155 -3.89 -10.41 12.10
N ILE A 156 -4.78 -10.77 13.03
CA ILE A 156 -4.72 -12.05 13.75
C ILE A 156 -5.03 -13.19 12.77
N VAL A 157 -6.09 -13.05 11.98
CA VAL A 157 -6.47 -14.02 10.95
C VAL A 157 -5.44 -14.07 9.84
N PHE A 158 -4.92 -12.91 9.42
CA PHE A 158 -3.91 -12.84 8.37
C PHE A 158 -2.64 -13.64 8.70
N PHE A 159 -2.15 -13.54 9.94
CA PHE A 159 -0.97 -14.30 10.38
C PHE A 159 -1.29 -15.73 10.81
N GLY A 160 -2.48 -15.97 11.35
CA GLY A 160 -2.88 -17.27 11.87
C GLY A 160 -3.35 -18.24 10.81
N GLU A 161 -4.02 -17.77 9.75
CA GLU A 161 -4.72 -18.66 8.81
C GLU A 161 -4.19 -18.63 7.37
N ASN A 162 -3.14 -17.86 7.05
CA ASN A 162 -2.66 -17.69 5.67
C ASN A 162 -3.80 -17.30 4.71
N VAL A 163 -4.01 -16.01 4.53
CA VAL A 163 -5.01 -15.50 3.59
C VAL A 163 -4.53 -15.70 2.16
N ASP A 164 -5.35 -16.36 1.36
CA ASP A 164 -5.14 -16.56 -0.07
C ASP A 164 -6.10 -15.68 -0.89
N ILE A 165 -5.87 -15.58 -2.19
CA ILE A 165 -6.74 -14.84 -3.10
C ILE A 165 -7.39 -15.83 -4.06
N HIS A 166 -8.71 -15.84 -4.07
CA HIS A 166 -9.51 -16.77 -4.84
C HIS A 166 -10.44 -16.05 -5.84
N HIS A 167 -10.85 -16.74 -6.90
CA HIS A 167 -11.85 -16.23 -7.84
C HIS A 167 -13.24 -16.30 -7.22
N ILE A 168 -14.02 -15.21 -7.30
CA ILE A 168 -15.42 -15.18 -6.87
C ILE A 168 -16.26 -16.13 -7.73
N PHE A 169 -16.13 -15.96 -9.05
CA PHE A 169 -16.71 -16.90 -10.03
C PHE A 169 -15.59 -17.79 -10.57
N PRO A 170 -15.72 -19.14 -10.47
CA PRO A 170 -14.70 -20.07 -10.95
C PRO A 170 -14.37 -19.86 -12.42
N GLN A 171 -13.10 -20.03 -12.77
CA GLN A 171 -12.61 -19.76 -14.14
C GLN A 171 -13.32 -20.62 -15.18
N ASP A 172 -13.59 -21.92 -14.88
CA ASP A 172 -14.23 -22.82 -15.81
C ASP A 172 -15.69 -22.43 -16.07
N TRP A 173 -16.40 -22.02 -15.00
CA TRP A 173 -17.75 -21.46 -15.15
C TRP A 173 -17.72 -20.21 -16.03
N CYS A 174 -16.79 -19.28 -15.79
CA CYS A 174 -16.65 -18.07 -16.62
C CYS A 174 -16.38 -18.38 -18.08
N ARG A 175 -15.53 -19.39 -18.38
CA ARG A 175 -15.29 -19.86 -19.76
C ARG A 175 -16.54 -20.41 -20.42
N GLN A 176 -17.32 -21.23 -19.69
CA GLN A 176 -18.60 -21.76 -20.17
C GLN A 176 -19.62 -20.66 -20.47
N GLN A 177 -19.59 -19.55 -19.70
CA GLN A 177 -20.45 -18.38 -19.94
C GLN A 177 -19.89 -17.43 -21.02
N GLY A 178 -18.80 -17.77 -21.71
CA GLY A 178 -18.18 -16.93 -22.74
C GLY A 178 -17.49 -15.68 -22.21
N ILE A 179 -17.25 -15.59 -20.89
CA ILE A 179 -16.55 -14.46 -20.28
C ILE A 179 -15.06 -14.57 -20.63
N LYS A 180 -14.48 -13.47 -21.12
CA LYS A 180 -13.07 -13.45 -21.53
C LYS A 180 -12.12 -13.54 -20.34
N PRO A 181 -10.96 -14.24 -20.47
CA PRO A 181 -9.92 -14.30 -19.41
C PRO A 181 -9.51 -12.92 -18.93
N ALA A 182 -9.46 -11.93 -19.81
CA ALA A 182 -9.17 -10.55 -19.47
C ALA A 182 -10.08 -9.99 -18.37
N VAL A 183 -11.31 -10.46 -18.25
CA VAL A 183 -12.30 -10.02 -17.27
C VAL A 183 -12.24 -10.89 -16.02
N PHE A 184 -12.37 -12.20 -16.17
CA PHE A 184 -12.46 -13.08 -14.99
C PHE A 184 -11.13 -13.21 -14.23
N ASP A 185 -9.97 -12.96 -14.84
CA ASP A 185 -8.68 -12.92 -14.16
C ASP A 185 -8.35 -11.56 -13.53
N SER A 186 -9.19 -10.55 -13.76
CA SER A 186 -8.99 -9.24 -13.13
C SER A 186 -9.35 -9.27 -11.64
N ILE A 187 -8.90 -8.24 -10.91
CA ILE A 187 -9.12 -8.12 -9.47
C ILE A 187 -10.59 -8.03 -9.09
N ILE A 188 -11.47 -7.60 -10.00
CA ILE A 188 -12.92 -7.52 -9.75
C ILE A 188 -13.59 -8.88 -9.54
N ASN A 189 -12.97 -9.96 -9.99
CA ASN A 189 -13.44 -11.34 -9.77
C ASN A 189 -12.59 -12.05 -8.72
N LYS A 190 -11.95 -11.33 -7.79
CA LYS A 190 -11.09 -11.92 -6.78
C LYS A 190 -11.41 -11.38 -5.40
N THR A 191 -11.23 -12.25 -4.40
CA THR A 191 -11.46 -11.96 -3.00
C THR A 191 -10.43 -12.65 -2.13
N PRO A 192 -10.06 -12.07 -0.97
CA PRO A 192 -9.31 -12.82 0.04
C PRO A 192 -10.17 -13.95 0.61
N LEU A 193 -9.57 -15.11 0.83
CA LEU A 193 -10.15 -16.25 1.55
C LEU A 193 -9.13 -16.84 2.51
N SER A 194 -9.60 -17.47 3.60
CA SER A 194 -8.72 -18.29 4.42
C SER A 194 -8.26 -19.52 3.64
N PHE A 195 -7.05 -20.00 3.93
CA PHE A 195 -6.52 -21.20 3.32
C PHE A 195 -7.44 -22.43 3.52
N ARG A 196 -8.13 -22.51 4.69
CA ARG A 196 -9.10 -23.58 4.96
C ARG A 196 -10.28 -23.51 4.02
N THR A 197 -10.88 -22.33 3.87
CA THR A 197 -12.03 -22.13 2.97
C THR A 197 -11.61 -22.40 1.53
N ASN A 198 -10.46 -21.91 1.08
CA ASN A 198 -9.95 -22.11 -0.27
C ASN A 198 -9.74 -23.59 -0.66
N ARG A 199 -9.53 -24.48 0.31
CA ARG A 199 -9.38 -25.93 0.04
C ARG A 199 -10.70 -26.70 -0.05
N ILE A 200 -11.80 -26.10 0.36
CA ILE A 200 -13.10 -26.77 0.46
C ILE A 200 -14.00 -26.39 -0.70
N ILE A 201 -13.78 -25.22 -1.27
CA ILE A 201 -14.52 -24.72 -2.43
C ILE A 201 -13.75 -24.99 -3.72
#